data_da357bc6a4c06115e9102517aee4a40e
#
_entry.id   da357bc6a4c06115e9102517aee4a40e
#
_cell.length_a   1.000
_cell.length_b   1.000
_cell.length_c   1.000
_cell.angle_alpha   90.00
_cell.angle_beta   90.00
_cell.angle_gamma   90.00
#
_symmetry.space_group_name_H-M   'P 1'
#
loop_
_entity.id
_entity.type
_entity.pdbx_description
1 polymer ?
#
loop_
_entity_poly.entity_id
_entity_poly.type
_entity_poly.pdbx_seq_one_letter_code
_entity_poly.pdbx_strand_id
1 'polypeptide(L)'
;MIDWNYILNQVATVAFDIIYFGAIIGTNVVIILDNRNPVKTLAWILVLMFLPVVGLVFYFFFGRSRRRERIIGQKIYNRLLNKPMVEYLAQDATTLPMAYSRLISLFRNTTQAFPFDGNRIEIYTNGGSMLQSLLRELQNARQHIHIEFYIFEDDAIGRMVRDVLVEKARAGVEVRLIYDDVGCWHVPNRFYDEMLSAGIEVRSFLKVRFPLFTSKVNYRNHRKI
;
A
#
# COMPACT_ATOMS: atom_id res chain seq x y z
N MET A 1 32.18 -55.73 -4.57
CA MET A 1 32.04 -54.74 -3.49
C MET A 1 31.08 -53.66 -4.00
N ILE A 2 29.94 -53.51 -3.38
CA ILE A 2 28.94 -52.53 -3.82
C ILE A 2 29.47 -51.15 -3.46
N ASP A 3 29.59 -50.27 -4.45
CA ASP A 3 30.03 -48.88 -4.20
C ASP A 3 28.86 -48.06 -3.67
N TRP A 4 28.75 -47.97 -2.36
CA TRP A 4 27.69 -47.25 -1.67
C TRP A 4 27.69 -45.74 -1.98
N ASN A 5 28.88 -45.18 -2.27
CA ASN A 5 28.99 -43.75 -2.62
C ASN A 5 28.36 -43.49 -3.99
N TYR A 6 28.53 -44.41 -4.94
CA TYR A 6 27.87 -44.29 -6.25
C TYR A 6 26.35 -44.36 -6.14
N ILE A 7 25.83 -45.32 -5.34
CA ILE A 7 24.37 -45.46 -5.13
C ILE A 7 23.80 -44.22 -4.44
N LEU A 8 24.45 -43.73 -3.39
CA LEU A 8 24.04 -42.52 -2.67
C LEU A 8 24.02 -41.27 -3.58
N ASN A 9 25.02 -41.08 -4.44
CA ASN A 9 25.04 -39.99 -5.40
C ASN A 9 23.91 -40.09 -6.42
N GLN A 10 23.63 -41.29 -6.95
CA GLN A 10 22.52 -41.50 -7.88
C GLN A 10 21.17 -41.16 -7.23
N VAL A 11 20.94 -41.67 -6.00
CA VAL A 11 19.70 -41.39 -5.25
C VAL A 11 19.58 -39.87 -4.96
N ALA A 12 20.66 -39.21 -4.55
CA ALA A 12 20.67 -37.80 -4.27
C ALA A 12 20.37 -36.97 -5.53
N THR A 13 20.92 -37.35 -6.69
CA THR A 13 20.67 -36.68 -7.97
C THR A 13 19.19 -36.81 -8.38
N VAL A 14 18.65 -38.04 -8.33
CA VAL A 14 17.23 -38.27 -8.68
C VAL A 14 16.29 -37.53 -7.72
N ALA A 15 16.60 -37.52 -6.43
CA ALA A 15 15.81 -36.77 -5.44
C ALA A 15 15.86 -35.26 -5.72
N PHE A 16 17.03 -34.73 -6.06
CA PHE A 16 17.18 -33.32 -6.45
C PHE A 16 16.35 -32.97 -7.69
N ASP A 17 16.40 -33.78 -8.74
CA ASP A 17 15.65 -33.60 -9.97
C ASP A 17 14.13 -33.60 -9.71
N ILE A 18 13.63 -34.53 -8.91
CA ILE A 18 12.21 -34.59 -8.54
C ILE A 18 11.78 -33.32 -7.81
N ILE A 19 12.56 -32.88 -6.82
CA ILE A 19 12.27 -31.64 -6.07
C ILE A 19 12.31 -30.44 -6.99
N TYR A 20 13.29 -30.37 -7.86
CA TYR A 20 13.50 -29.26 -8.81
C TYR A 20 12.33 -29.14 -9.81
N PHE A 21 11.99 -30.22 -10.50
CA PHE A 21 10.86 -30.22 -11.44
C PHE A 21 9.52 -30.03 -10.72
N GLY A 22 9.36 -30.62 -9.54
CA GLY A 22 8.18 -30.44 -8.70
C GLY A 22 7.99 -28.96 -8.29
N ALA A 23 9.07 -28.26 -7.95
CA ALA A 23 9.03 -26.84 -7.62
C ALA A 23 8.64 -25.97 -8.83
N ILE A 24 9.17 -26.28 -10.03
CA ILE A 24 8.81 -25.57 -11.27
C ILE A 24 7.33 -25.76 -11.59
N ILE A 25 6.85 -27.00 -11.59
CA ILE A 25 5.46 -27.33 -11.89
C ILE A 25 4.53 -26.66 -10.86
N GLY A 26 4.83 -26.82 -9.58
CA GLY A 26 4.05 -26.21 -8.49
C GLY A 26 3.97 -24.70 -8.61
N THR A 27 5.08 -24.05 -8.95
CA THR A 27 5.10 -22.59 -9.15
C THR A 27 4.27 -22.16 -10.36
N ASN A 28 4.34 -22.89 -11.48
CA ASN A 28 3.50 -22.62 -12.64
C ASN A 28 2.00 -22.76 -12.31
N VAL A 29 1.61 -23.79 -11.57
CA VAL A 29 0.24 -23.95 -11.09
C VAL A 29 -0.20 -22.75 -10.23
N VAL A 30 0.64 -22.31 -9.29
CA VAL A 30 0.35 -21.14 -8.46
C VAL A 30 0.19 -19.87 -9.31
N ILE A 31 1.03 -19.68 -10.34
CA ILE A 31 0.95 -18.52 -11.23
C ILE A 31 -0.37 -18.51 -12.00
N ILE A 32 -0.80 -19.66 -12.51
CA ILE A 32 -2.06 -19.79 -13.24
C ILE A 32 -3.26 -19.57 -12.33
N LEU A 33 -3.25 -20.12 -11.12
CA LEU A 33 -4.33 -20.00 -10.15
C LEU A 33 -4.44 -18.59 -9.53
N ASP A 34 -3.39 -17.78 -9.56
CA ASP A 34 -3.39 -16.41 -9.01
C ASP A 34 -4.25 -15.42 -9.86
N ASN A 35 -4.86 -15.90 -10.95
CA ASN A 35 -5.84 -15.21 -11.81
C ASN A 35 -5.45 -13.75 -12.13
N ARG A 36 -4.27 -13.56 -12.67
CA ARG A 36 -3.69 -12.25 -13.00
C ARG A 36 -3.96 -11.85 -14.44
N ASN A 37 -3.44 -10.66 -14.76
CA ASN A 37 -3.32 -10.22 -16.15
C ASN A 37 -2.60 -11.32 -16.98
N PRO A 38 -3.23 -11.85 -18.04
CA PRO A 38 -2.70 -12.96 -18.83
C PRO A 38 -1.28 -12.73 -19.35
N VAL A 39 -0.95 -11.49 -19.73
CA VAL A 39 0.39 -11.11 -20.22
C VAL A 39 1.46 -11.31 -19.13
N LYS A 40 1.17 -10.92 -17.90
CA LYS A 40 2.09 -11.13 -16.77
C LYS A 40 2.23 -12.59 -16.40
N THR A 41 1.14 -13.35 -16.47
CA THR A 41 1.15 -14.80 -16.24
C THR A 41 2.04 -15.49 -17.25
N LEU A 42 1.86 -15.19 -18.55
CA LEU A 42 2.67 -15.74 -19.63
C LEU A 42 4.16 -15.37 -19.47
N ALA A 43 4.46 -14.11 -19.16
CA ALA A 43 5.83 -13.66 -18.96
C ALA A 43 6.53 -14.45 -17.82
N TRP A 44 5.84 -14.69 -16.70
CA TRP A 44 6.41 -15.48 -15.60
C TRP A 44 6.60 -16.96 -15.96
N ILE A 45 5.66 -17.55 -16.70
CA ILE A 45 5.80 -18.94 -17.20
C ILE A 45 7.05 -19.06 -18.10
N LEU A 46 7.24 -18.11 -19.01
CA LEU A 46 8.43 -18.09 -19.87
C LEU A 46 9.72 -17.91 -19.07
N VAL A 47 9.75 -17.00 -18.10
CA VAL A 47 10.93 -16.83 -17.23
C VAL A 47 11.27 -18.11 -16.48
N LEU A 48 10.27 -18.82 -15.93
CA LEU A 48 10.48 -20.09 -15.23
C LEU A 48 10.89 -21.21 -16.16
N MET A 49 10.45 -21.19 -17.42
CA MET A 49 10.83 -22.19 -18.43
C MET A 49 12.30 -22.05 -18.85
N PHE A 50 12.77 -20.80 -19.07
CA PHE A 50 14.13 -20.55 -19.54
C PHE A 50 15.17 -20.39 -18.43
N LEU A 51 14.76 -19.86 -17.27
CA LEU A 51 15.64 -19.56 -16.13
C LEU A 51 15.00 -20.05 -14.83
N PRO A 52 14.87 -21.39 -14.65
CA PRO A 52 14.03 -21.92 -13.58
C PRO A 52 14.48 -21.50 -12.17
N VAL A 53 15.76 -21.59 -11.83
CA VAL A 53 16.27 -21.21 -10.51
C VAL A 53 16.15 -19.71 -10.26
N VAL A 54 16.65 -18.94 -11.21
CA VAL A 54 16.60 -17.46 -11.17
C VAL A 54 15.14 -16.99 -11.19
N GLY A 55 14.32 -17.60 -12.02
CA GLY A 55 12.90 -17.31 -12.15
C GLY A 55 12.13 -17.57 -10.85
N LEU A 56 12.41 -18.67 -10.14
CA LEU A 56 11.81 -18.97 -8.84
C LEU A 56 12.14 -17.90 -7.81
N VAL A 57 13.41 -17.48 -7.72
CA VAL A 57 13.85 -16.43 -6.81
C VAL A 57 13.14 -15.11 -7.15
N PHE A 58 13.19 -14.69 -8.42
CA PHE A 58 12.54 -13.46 -8.85
C PHE A 58 11.02 -13.51 -8.69
N TYR A 59 10.37 -14.65 -8.97
CA TYR A 59 8.94 -14.80 -8.76
C TYR A 59 8.56 -14.67 -7.30
N PHE A 60 9.36 -15.22 -6.38
CA PHE A 60 9.12 -15.10 -4.95
C PHE A 60 9.13 -13.64 -4.47
N PHE A 61 10.08 -12.83 -4.97
CA PHE A 61 10.21 -11.42 -4.58
C PHE A 61 9.27 -10.48 -5.35
N PHE A 62 9.11 -10.67 -6.65
CA PHE A 62 8.41 -9.74 -7.53
C PHE A 62 7.12 -10.29 -8.13
N GLY A 63 7.05 -11.60 -8.22
CA GLY A 63 5.96 -12.31 -8.89
C GLY A 63 4.71 -12.42 -8.03
N ARG A 64 4.82 -12.62 -6.74
CA ARG A 64 3.71 -12.97 -5.86
C ARG A 64 2.86 -11.75 -5.52
N SER A 65 1.61 -11.70 -5.99
CA SER A 65 0.65 -10.69 -5.57
C SER A 65 0.00 -11.12 -4.26
N ARG A 66 0.39 -10.48 -3.20
CA ARG A 66 -0.26 -10.65 -1.90
C ARG A 66 -1.50 -9.75 -1.79
N ARG A 67 -2.36 -9.74 -2.81
CA ARG A 67 -3.63 -8.99 -2.79
C ARG A 67 -4.52 -9.35 -1.60
N ARG A 68 -4.27 -10.47 -0.94
CA ARG A 68 -5.00 -10.94 0.24
C ARG A 68 -4.31 -10.65 1.57
N GLU A 69 -3.09 -10.15 1.60
CA GLU A 69 -2.52 -9.69 2.87
C GLU A 69 -3.21 -8.39 3.27
N ARG A 70 -4.18 -8.52 4.14
CA ARG A 70 -4.79 -7.37 4.80
C ARG A 70 -3.73 -6.74 5.70
N ILE A 71 -3.30 -5.55 5.35
CA ILE A 71 -2.34 -4.74 6.13
C ILE A 71 -2.88 -4.51 7.53
N ILE A 72 -4.22 -4.44 7.65
CA ILE A 72 -4.95 -4.33 8.91
C ILE A 72 -5.60 -5.67 9.19
N GLY A 73 -5.33 -6.24 10.36
CA GLY A 73 -5.96 -7.48 10.79
C GLY A 73 -7.49 -7.37 10.79
N GLN A 74 -8.20 -8.45 10.40
CA GLN A 74 -9.66 -8.47 10.27
C GLN A 74 -10.38 -7.96 11.53
N LYS A 75 -9.86 -8.27 12.72
CA LYS A 75 -10.42 -7.79 14.00
C LYS A 75 -10.37 -6.26 14.12
N ILE A 76 -9.24 -5.66 13.73
CA ILE A 76 -9.05 -4.20 13.78
C ILE A 76 -9.91 -3.54 12.71
N TYR A 77 -9.93 -4.10 11.49
CA TYR A 77 -10.77 -3.65 10.40
C TYR A 77 -12.27 -3.65 10.79
N ASN A 78 -12.76 -4.75 11.35
CA ASN A 78 -14.15 -4.84 11.81
C ASN A 78 -14.45 -3.87 12.97
N ARG A 79 -13.49 -3.63 13.87
CA ARG A 79 -13.65 -2.66 14.97
C ARG A 79 -13.74 -1.23 14.46
N LEU A 80 -12.91 -0.89 13.46
CA LEU A 80 -12.90 0.45 12.86
C LEU A 80 -14.15 0.74 12.03
N LEU A 81 -14.70 -0.28 11.36
CA LEU A 81 -15.91 -0.10 10.54
C LEU A 81 -17.22 -0.23 11.33
N ASN A 82 -17.32 -1.22 12.20
CA ASN A 82 -18.62 -1.57 12.78
C ASN A 82 -19.10 -0.52 13.82
N LYS A 83 -18.22 0.07 14.61
CA LYS A 83 -18.64 0.98 15.67
C LYS A 83 -19.10 2.34 15.15
N PRO A 84 -18.27 3.08 14.36
CA PRO A 84 -18.69 4.36 13.78
C PRO A 84 -19.86 4.21 12.80
N MET A 85 -19.90 3.09 12.08
CA MET A 85 -20.91 2.82 11.07
C MET A 85 -22.28 2.55 11.68
N VAL A 86 -22.34 1.78 12.78
CA VAL A 86 -23.57 1.54 13.51
C VAL A 86 -24.11 2.84 14.12
N GLU A 87 -23.23 3.68 14.67
CA GLU A 87 -23.60 5.00 15.20
C GLU A 87 -24.14 5.93 14.10
N TYR A 88 -23.48 5.95 12.94
CA TYR A 88 -23.95 6.73 11.79
C TYR A 88 -25.30 6.26 11.24
N LEU A 89 -25.48 4.95 11.09
CA LEU A 89 -26.75 4.38 10.62
C LEU A 89 -27.90 4.56 11.62
N ALA A 90 -27.59 4.75 12.90
CA ALA A 90 -28.56 5.03 13.93
C ALA A 90 -28.99 6.51 13.97
N GLN A 91 -28.14 7.41 13.45
CA GLN A 91 -28.38 8.86 13.51
C GLN A 91 -29.15 9.44 12.34
N ASP A 92 -29.06 8.85 11.14
CA ASP A 92 -29.81 9.39 10.01
C ASP A 92 -29.99 8.41 8.83
N ALA A 93 -31.21 8.19 8.43
CA ALA A 93 -31.52 7.64 7.11
C ALA A 93 -31.41 8.79 6.11
N THR A 94 -30.24 9.01 5.55
CA THR A 94 -30.05 9.93 4.43
C THR A 94 -31.15 9.66 3.37
N THR A 95 -32.01 10.62 3.11
CA THR A 95 -33.02 10.53 2.07
C THR A 95 -32.34 10.62 0.71
N LEU A 96 -31.77 9.51 0.28
CA LEU A 96 -31.08 9.42 -1.00
C LEU A 96 -32.06 9.39 -2.15
N PRO A 97 -31.78 10.12 -3.24
CA PRO A 97 -32.64 10.06 -4.42
C PRO A 97 -32.77 8.63 -4.92
N MET A 98 -33.99 8.18 -5.17
CA MET A 98 -34.30 6.82 -5.68
C MET A 98 -33.49 6.47 -6.95
N ALA A 99 -33.15 7.48 -7.76
CA ALA A 99 -32.33 7.32 -8.96
C ALA A 99 -30.97 6.63 -8.71
N TYR A 100 -30.38 6.78 -7.53
CA TYR A 100 -29.08 6.21 -7.18
C TYR A 100 -29.15 4.93 -6.34
N SER A 101 -30.35 4.44 -6.02
CA SER A 101 -30.54 3.28 -5.12
C SER A 101 -29.79 2.02 -5.57
N ARG A 102 -29.77 1.73 -6.88
CA ARG A 102 -29.04 0.59 -7.45
C ARG A 102 -27.52 0.74 -7.31
N LEU A 103 -27.01 1.93 -7.58
CA LEU A 103 -25.56 2.25 -7.46
C LEU A 103 -25.12 2.15 -6.00
N ILE A 104 -25.91 2.69 -5.10
CA ILE A 104 -25.66 2.63 -3.66
C ILE A 104 -25.65 1.18 -3.16
N SER A 105 -26.64 0.38 -3.58
CA SER A 105 -26.70 -1.04 -3.26
C SER A 105 -25.49 -1.81 -3.78
N LEU A 106 -25.04 -1.50 -5.00
CA LEU A 106 -23.84 -2.09 -5.58
C LEU A 106 -22.60 -1.77 -4.73
N PHE A 107 -22.34 -0.52 -4.41
CA PHE A 107 -21.18 -0.12 -3.61
C PHE A 107 -21.26 -0.66 -2.19
N ARG A 108 -22.43 -0.64 -1.57
CA ARG A 108 -22.63 -1.22 -0.25
C ARG A 108 -22.29 -2.71 -0.20
N ASN A 109 -22.72 -3.47 -1.21
CA ASN A 109 -22.51 -4.92 -1.25
C ASN A 109 -21.08 -5.31 -1.66
N THR A 110 -20.41 -4.51 -2.50
CA THR A 110 -19.07 -4.84 -3.02
C THR A 110 -17.96 -4.29 -2.18
N THR A 111 -18.08 -3.07 -1.66
CA THR A 111 -17.02 -2.35 -0.96
C THR A 111 -17.37 -1.96 0.47
N GLN A 112 -18.60 -2.26 0.92
CA GLN A 112 -19.14 -1.79 2.21
C GLN A 112 -19.10 -0.24 2.34
N ALA A 113 -19.14 0.46 1.21
CA ALA A 113 -19.21 1.91 1.19
C ALA A 113 -20.65 2.38 1.47
N PHE A 114 -20.75 3.42 2.28
CA PHE A 114 -22.01 4.05 2.61
C PHE A 114 -22.05 5.45 2.00
N PRO A 115 -23.22 5.92 1.57
CA PRO A 115 -23.40 7.27 1.07
C PRO A 115 -23.39 8.26 2.25
N PHE A 116 -22.80 9.41 2.01
CA PHE A 116 -22.82 10.56 2.91
C PHE A 116 -23.27 11.78 2.11
N ASP A 117 -24.08 12.61 2.70
CA ASP A 117 -24.47 13.91 2.16
C ASP A 117 -23.74 15.07 2.84
N GLY A 118 -24.10 16.29 2.51
CA GLY A 118 -23.46 17.48 3.06
C GLY A 118 -22.01 17.70 2.61
N ASN A 119 -21.52 16.94 1.62
CA ASN A 119 -20.16 17.09 1.11
C ASN A 119 -20.03 18.33 0.23
N ARG A 120 -18.96 19.12 0.45
CA ARG A 120 -18.54 20.19 -0.44
C ARG A 120 -17.32 19.71 -1.24
N ILE A 121 -17.39 19.81 -2.56
CA ILE A 121 -16.34 19.39 -3.48
C ILE A 121 -15.87 20.60 -4.27
N GLU A 122 -14.54 20.83 -4.27
CA GLU A 122 -13.88 21.80 -5.14
C GLU A 122 -12.95 21.06 -6.10
N ILE A 123 -13.03 21.42 -7.37
CA ILE A 123 -12.22 20.76 -8.42
C ILE A 123 -11.15 21.74 -8.88
N TYR A 124 -9.89 21.31 -8.80
CA TYR A 124 -8.74 22.07 -9.27
C TYR A 124 -8.20 21.45 -10.57
N THR A 125 -8.04 22.26 -11.61
CA THR A 125 -7.54 21.82 -12.92
C THR A 125 -6.03 21.99 -13.08
N ASN A 126 -5.37 22.63 -12.11
CA ASN A 126 -3.91 22.78 -12.10
C ASN A 126 -3.35 22.68 -10.67
N GLY A 127 -2.06 22.29 -10.57
CA GLY A 127 -1.40 22.11 -9.29
C GLY A 127 -1.18 23.38 -8.49
N GLY A 128 -1.04 24.55 -9.14
CA GLY A 128 -0.82 25.82 -8.45
C GLY A 128 -2.02 26.25 -7.62
N SER A 129 -3.23 26.21 -8.19
CA SER A 129 -4.47 26.55 -7.47
C SER A 129 -4.77 25.54 -6.37
N MET A 130 -4.50 24.25 -6.62
CA MET A 130 -4.64 23.21 -5.60
C MET A 130 -3.68 23.46 -4.42
N LEU A 131 -2.40 23.78 -4.69
CA LEU A 131 -1.41 24.06 -3.66
C LEU A 131 -1.79 25.28 -2.81
N GLN A 132 -2.22 26.36 -3.45
CA GLN A 132 -2.68 27.56 -2.74
C GLN A 132 -3.85 27.26 -1.80
N SER A 133 -4.81 26.45 -2.27
CA SER A 133 -5.93 26.04 -1.43
C SER A 133 -5.49 25.12 -0.30
N LEU A 134 -4.61 24.15 -0.57
CA LEU A 134 -4.04 23.27 0.45
C LEU A 134 -3.35 24.09 1.56
N LEU A 135 -2.46 25.00 1.20
CA LEU A 135 -1.75 25.84 2.18
C LEU A 135 -2.72 26.68 3.02
N ARG A 136 -3.74 27.25 2.40
CA ARG A 136 -4.79 28.02 3.11
C ARG A 136 -5.56 27.13 4.10
N GLU A 137 -5.96 25.93 3.71
CA GLU A 137 -6.67 25.01 4.60
C GLU A 137 -5.78 24.53 5.75
N LEU A 138 -4.51 24.23 5.48
CA LEU A 138 -3.53 23.91 6.52
C LEU A 138 -3.36 25.06 7.51
N GLN A 139 -3.25 26.31 7.04
CA GLN A 139 -3.14 27.51 7.89
C GLN A 139 -4.39 27.74 8.74
N ASN A 140 -5.56 27.39 8.24
CA ASN A 140 -6.83 27.53 8.95
C ASN A 140 -7.12 26.41 9.95
N ALA A 141 -6.39 25.32 9.93
CA ALA A 141 -6.58 24.19 10.83
C ALA A 141 -6.40 24.60 12.30
N ARG A 142 -7.31 24.14 13.17
CA ARG A 142 -7.32 24.50 14.59
C ARG A 142 -7.19 23.33 15.56
N GLN A 143 -7.54 22.13 15.13
CA GLN A 143 -7.57 20.94 16.00
C GLN A 143 -6.53 19.92 15.57
N HIS A 144 -6.61 19.42 14.33
CA HIS A 144 -5.70 18.42 13.81
C HIS A 144 -5.49 18.56 12.30
N ILE A 145 -4.34 18.05 11.83
CA ILE A 145 -4.00 17.89 10.42
C ILE A 145 -3.55 16.43 10.23
N HIS A 146 -4.27 15.69 9.40
CA HIS A 146 -3.85 14.37 8.94
C HIS A 146 -3.55 14.46 7.45
N ILE A 147 -2.31 14.20 7.08
CA ILE A 147 -1.84 14.36 5.71
C ILE A 147 -1.11 13.09 5.24
N GLU A 148 -1.40 12.67 4.04
CA GLU A 148 -0.83 11.46 3.45
C GLU A 148 -0.41 11.73 2.01
N PHE A 149 0.88 11.49 1.70
CA PHE A 149 1.42 11.63 0.35
C PHE A 149 2.19 10.37 -0.10
N TYR A 150 2.11 10.09 -1.39
CA TYR A 150 2.98 9.09 -2.01
C TYR A 150 4.43 9.58 -2.07
N ILE A 151 4.62 10.79 -2.55
CA ILE A 151 5.92 11.47 -2.63
C ILE A 151 5.80 12.79 -1.87
N PHE A 152 6.69 12.99 -0.90
CA PHE A 152 6.82 14.22 -0.14
C PHE A 152 8.32 14.56 -0.06
N GLU A 153 8.77 15.47 -0.92
CA GLU A 153 10.17 15.73 -1.20
C GLU A 153 10.70 17.00 -0.52
N ASP A 154 12.02 17.07 -0.37
CA ASP A 154 12.74 18.26 0.08
C ASP A 154 12.95 19.22 -1.11
N ASP A 155 11.85 19.63 -1.76
CA ASP A 155 11.82 20.64 -2.81
C ASP A 155 11.14 21.94 -2.33
N ALA A 156 10.98 22.93 -3.20
CA ALA A 156 10.37 24.20 -2.85
C ALA A 156 8.94 24.01 -2.33
N ILE A 157 8.15 23.16 -2.95
CA ILE A 157 6.75 22.89 -2.57
C ILE A 157 6.68 22.10 -1.26
N GLY A 158 7.48 21.03 -1.14
CA GLY A 158 7.53 20.23 0.07
C GLY A 158 7.97 21.03 1.29
N ARG A 159 8.94 21.95 1.12
CA ARG A 159 9.36 22.86 2.20
C ARG A 159 8.27 23.82 2.60
N MET A 160 7.53 24.42 1.64
CA MET A 160 6.40 25.29 1.96
C MET A 160 5.34 24.57 2.79
N VAL A 161 4.96 23.35 2.39
CA VAL A 161 4.01 22.52 3.15
C VAL A 161 4.58 22.17 4.52
N ARG A 162 5.83 21.68 4.59
CA ARG A 162 6.51 21.36 5.85
C ARG A 162 6.50 22.52 6.82
N ASP A 163 6.86 23.72 6.35
CA ASP A 163 7.00 24.91 7.20
C ASP A 163 5.65 25.28 7.83
N VAL A 164 4.55 25.21 7.05
CA VAL A 164 3.20 25.40 7.58
C VAL A 164 2.83 24.31 8.60
N LEU A 165 3.15 23.04 8.33
CA LEU A 165 2.89 21.95 9.28
C LEU A 165 3.65 22.14 10.60
N VAL A 166 4.93 22.57 10.53
CA VAL A 166 5.77 22.86 11.69
C VAL A 166 5.19 24.05 12.50
N GLU A 167 4.79 25.12 11.81
CA GLU A 167 4.15 26.26 12.45
C GLU A 167 2.88 25.85 13.20
N LYS A 168 2.02 25.06 12.55
CA LYS A 168 0.76 24.57 13.15
C LYS A 168 1.00 23.64 14.34
N ALA A 169 1.96 22.75 14.24
CA ALA A 169 2.34 21.87 15.36
C ALA A 169 2.85 22.68 16.56
N ARG A 170 3.70 23.69 16.34
CA ARG A 170 4.17 24.60 17.40
C ARG A 170 3.05 25.41 18.00
N ALA A 171 1.99 25.69 17.24
CA ALA A 171 0.78 26.37 17.72
C ALA A 171 -0.21 25.42 18.47
N GLY A 172 0.16 24.15 18.67
CA GLY A 172 -0.63 23.18 19.42
C GLY A 172 -1.64 22.38 18.58
N VAL A 173 -1.60 22.46 17.26
CA VAL A 173 -2.41 21.62 16.37
C VAL A 173 -1.79 20.23 16.30
N GLU A 174 -2.58 19.17 16.47
CA GLU A 174 -2.12 17.79 16.31
C GLU A 174 -1.84 17.51 14.82
N VAL A 175 -0.58 17.22 14.47
CA VAL A 175 -0.19 16.97 13.08
C VAL A 175 0.34 15.56 12.90
N ARG A 176 -0.23 14.82 11.93
CA ARG A 176 0.21 13.49 11.54
C ARG A 176 0.51 13.45 10.04
N LEU A 177 1.70 12.99 9.69
CA LEU A 177 2.16 12.83 8.31
C LEU A 177 2.48 11.37 8.02
N ILE A 178 1.91 10.85 6.94
CA ILE A 178 2.27 9.55 6.37
C ILE A 178 2.81 9.74 4.96
N TYR A 179 3.95 9.13 4.66
CA TYR A 179 4.53 9.11 3.32
C TYR A 179 4.92 7.69 2.92
N ASP A 180 5.00 7.40 1.61
CA ASP A 180 5.46 6.10 1.12
C ASP A 180 6.98 6.01 1.25
N ASP A 181 7.47 4.93 1.88
CA ASP A 181 8.89 4.75 2.16
C ASP A 181 9.75 4.74 0.89
N VAL A 182 9.28 4.08 -0.16
CA VAL A 182 10.04 3.99 -1.41
C VAL A 182 9.83 5.21 -2.29
N GLY A 183 8.63 5.79 -2.28
CA GLY A 183 8.36 7.05 -2.97
C GLY A 183 9.27 8.19 -2.51
N CYS A 184 9.68 8.14 -1.24
CA CYS A 184 10.53 9.16 -0.61
C CYS A 184 11.95 8.65 -0.31
N TRP A 185 12.44 7.62 -0.96
CA TRP A 185 13.70 6.96 -0.63
C TRP A 185 14.94 7.84 -0.74
N HIS A 186 14.91 8.81 -1.63
CA HIS A 186 16.01 9.77 -1.82
C HIS A 186 15.89 11.02 -0.95
N VAL A 187 14.78 11.17 -0.20
CA VAL A 187 14.59 12.31 0.69
C VAL A 187 15.46 12.14 1.94
N PRO A 188 16.33 13.11 2.27
CA PRO A 188 17.20 12.99 3.42
C PRO A 188 16.41 13.03 4.72
N ASN A 189 16.80 12.22 5.71
CA ASN A 189 16.11 12.15 7.01
C ASN A 189 16.00 13.51 7.70
N ARG A 190 17.01 14.37 7.55
CA ARG A 190 17.01 15.73 8.11
C ARG A 190 15.78 16.55 7.73
N PHE A 191 15.16 16.28 6.56
CA PHE A 191 13.94 16.95 6.14
C PHE A 191 12.75 16.61 7.05
N TYR A 192 12.72 15.39 7.57
CA TYR A 192 11.68 14.93 8.50
C TYR A 192 12.03 15.23 9.96
N ASP A 193 13.33 15.39 10.30
CA ASP A 193 13.79 15.64 11.66
C ASP A 193 13.26 16.97 12.22
N GLU A 194 13.13 17.98 11.38
CA GLU A 194 12.55 19.26 11.77
C GLU A 194 11.07 19.13 12.14
N MET A 195 10.31 18.34 11.39
CA MET A 195 8.91 18.04 11.69
C MET A 195 8.77 17.23 12.99
N LEU A 196 9.62 16.21 13.16
CA LEU A 196 9.66 15.41 14.39
C LEU A 196 10.00 16.28 15.60
N SER A 197 10.97 17.21 15.47
CA SER A 197 11.37 18.13 16.54
C SER A 197 10.25 19.11 16.91
N ALA A 198 9.35 19.43 15.98
CA ALA A 198 8.18 20.25 16.23
C ALA A 198 6.99 19.47 16.84
N GLY A 199 7.16 18.16 17.10
CA GLY A 199 6.12 17.33 17.67
C GLY A 199 5.16 16.69 16.66
N ILE A 200 5.46 16.75 15.36
CA ILE A 200 4.66 16.11 14.30
C ILE A 200 4.90 14.59 14.35
N GLU A 201 3.83 13.82 14.34
CA GLU A 201 3.93 12.37 14.18
C GLU A 201 4.16 12.02 12.70
N VAL A 202 5.43 11.71 12.35
CA VAL A 202 5.83 11.35 10.99
C VAL A 202 6.04 9.83 10.89
N ARG A 203 5.40 9.19 9.91
CA ARG A 203 5.51 7.74 9.69
C ARG A 203 5.70 7.40 8.22
N SER A 204 6.69 6.55 7.93
CA SER A 204 6.81 5.93 6.62
C SER A 204 5.86 4.74 6.49
N PHE A 205 5.11 4.68 5.39
CA PHE A 205 4.23 3.57 5.08
C PHE A 205 5.01 2.45 4.39
N LEU A 206 4.85 1.22 4.88
CA LEU A 206 5.50 0.00 4.38
C LEU A 206 7.02 0.11 4.31
N LYS A 207 7.64 0.52 5.42
CA LYS A 207 9.11 0.64 5.55
C LYS A 207 9.81 -0.60 4.98
N VAL A 208 10.65 -0.37 3.96
CA VAL A 208 11.45 -1.41 3.30
C VAL A 208 12.76 -1.58 4.06
N ARG A 209 12.96 -2.76 4.63
CA ARG A 209 14.25 -3.15 5.23
C ARG A 209 14.98 -4.04 4.24
N PHE A 210 16.03 -3.50 3.62
CA PHE A 210 16.83 -4.19 2.61
C PHE A 210 17.80 -5.21 3.24
N PRO A 211 18.17 -6.31 2.55
CA PRO A 211 17.66 -6.80 1.26
C PRO A 211 16.74 -8.05 1.35
N LEU A 212 16.66 -8.77 2.48
CA LEU A 212 16.19 -10.17 2.49
C LEU A 212 14.82 -10.40 3.16
N PHE A 213 14.22 -9.40 3.79
CA PHE A 213 13.10 -9.65 4.71
C PHE A 213 11.76 -9.00 4.34
N THR A 214 11.65 -8.30 3.21
CA THR A 214 10.36 -7.73 2.80
C THR A 214 10.03 -8.03 1.34
N SER A 215 9.14 -9.01 1.16
CA SER A 215 8.41 -9.22 -0.09
C SER A 215 7.48 -8.02 -0.46
N LYS A 216 7.58 -6.91 0.28
CA LYS A 216 6.72 -5.72 0.17
C LYS A 216 7.30 -4.61 -0.70
N VAL A 217 8.45 -4.83 -1.35
CA VAL A 217 9.11 -3.84 -2.22
C VAL A 217 8.19 -3.32 -3.34
N ASN A 218 7.20 -4.12 -3.74
CA ASN A 218 6.29 -3.80 -4.83
C ASN A 218 4.97 -3.13 -4.39
N TYR A 219 4.77 -2.96 -3.07
CA TYR A 219 3.59 -2.27 -2.54
C TYR A 219 3.89 -0.79 -2.42
N ARG A 220 2.96 0.03 -2.92
CA ARG A 220 3.04 1.50 -2.85
C ARG A 220 1.76 2.06 -2.28
N ASN A 221 1.90 3.08 -1.49
CA ASN A 221 0.77 3.86 -1.02
C ASN A 221 0.58 5.10 -1.90
N HIS A 222 -0.23 4.97 -2.92
CA HIS A 222 -0.46 6.05 -3.89
C HIS A 222 -1.63 6.98 -3.49
N ARG A 223 -1.97 7.02 -2.21
CA ARG A 223 -2.97 7.95 -1.68
C ARG A 223 -2.38 9.35 -1.51
N LYS A 224 -3.24 10.36 -1.67
CA LYS A 224 -3.01 11.78 -1.32
C LYS A 224 -4.25 12.22 -0.57
N ILE A 225 -4.09 12.51 0.69
CA ILE A 225 -5.17 12.89 1.62
C ILE A 225 -4.68 14.09 2.41
#